data_194b387f677bae24caa95e2b8f8e031c
#
_entry.id   194b387f677bae24caa95e2b8f8e031c
#
_cell.length_a   1.000
_cell.length_b   1.000
_cell.length_c   1.000
_cell.angle_alpha   90.00
_cell.angle_beta   90.00
_cell.angle_gamma   90.00
#
_symmetry.space_group_name_H-M   'P 1'
#
loop_
_entity.id
_entity.type
_entity.pdbx_description
1 polymer ?
#
loop_
_entity_poly.entity_id
_entity_poly.type
_entity_poly.pdbx_seq_one_letter_code
_entity_poly.pdbx_strand_id
1 'polypeptide(L)'
;MARPIVYGPAGSTYVWSTRLALAEKGVAHELVEVGFDEHREEQHLARHPFAKVPAFEHDGFALYETQAILRYIDEGFPVAPLQPTDLHQFARMSQIMGIVDAYAYPSIVGGILFNRMLAPRLGLPVDEAAAVAALPRARLCLAEIARLQGDQPFLVGERVSLADLMVIPLLYYFGRLPEGASALAEQPSLLPWMRRMEERQSFQVTKPPGI
;
A
#
# COMPACT_ATOMS: atom_id res chain seq x y z
N MET A 1 -17.40 -13.79 -14.94
CA MET A 1 -17.30 -12.76 -13.89
C MET A 1 -17.01 -11.44 -14.56
N ALA A 2 -17.63 -10.35 -14.13
CA ALA A 2 -17.30 -9.02 -14.61
C ALA A 2 -15.85 -8.66 -14.24
N ARG A 3 -15.30 -7.66 -14.90
CA ARG A 3 -13.97 -7.16 -14.58
C ARG A 3 -14.08 -6.28 -13.31
N PRO A 4 -13.25 -6.49 -12.28
CA PRO A 4 -13.23 -5.60 -11.12
C PRO A 4 -12.88 -4.16 -11.50
N ILE A 5 -13.45 -3.21 -10.76
CA ILE A 5 -13.19 -1.78 -10.91
C ILE A 5 -12.52 -1.27 -9.63
N VAL A 6 -11.42 -0.57 -9.79
CA VAL A 6 -10.70 0.12 -8.69
C VAL A 6 -10.85 1.62 -8.91
N TYR A 7 -11.37 2.32 -7.92
CA TYR A 7 -11.54 3.77 -7.97
C TYR A 7 -10.47 4.47 -7.13
N GLY A 8 -9.75 5.38 -7.75
CA GLY A 8 -8.73 6.21 -7.11
C GLY A 8 -7.52 6.47 -8.01
N PRO A 9 -6.64 7.41 -7.65
CA PRO A 9 -5.49 7.75 -8.46
C PRO A 9 -4.44 6.64 -8.43
N ALA A 10 -3.84 6.33 -9.58
CA ALA A 10 -2.79 5.32 -9.72
C ALA A 10 -1.64 5.52 -8.72
N GLY A 11 -1.34 6.77 -8.36
CA GLY A 11 -0.27 7.15 -7.44
C GLY A 11 -0.58 6.94 -5.95
N SER A 12 -1.81 6.61 -5.57
CA SER A 12 -2.14 6.29 -4.17
C SER A 12 -1.53 4.95 -3.77
N THR A 13 -0.86 4.91 -2.61
CA THR A 13 -0.25 3.67 -2.09
C THR A 13 -1.28 2.55 -1.94
N TYR A 14 -2.46 2.84 -1.43
CA TYR A 14 -3.52 1.86 -1.22
C TYR A 14 -4.23 1.42 -2.51
N VAL A 15 -4.40 2.33 -3.47
CA VAL A 15 -4.86 1.96 -4.82
C VAL A 15 -3.83 1.04 -5.48
N TRP A 16 -2.54 1.35 -5.34
CA TRP A 16 -1.48 0.51 -5.86
C TRP A 16 -1.43 -0.86 -5.19
N SER A 17 -1.60 -0.95 -3.85
CA SER A 17 -1.73 -2.23 -3.15
C SER A 17 -2.87 -3.10 -3.70
N THR A 18 -4.03 -2.50 -3.97
CA THR A 18 -5.17 -3.18 -4.57
C THR A 18 -4.85 -3.71 -5.98
N ARG A 19 -4.22 -2.88 -6.81
CA ARG A 19 -3.79 -3.25 -8.16
C ARG A 19 -2.72 -4.34 -8.16
N LEU A 20 -1.78 -4.29 -7.21
CA LEU A 20 -0.79 -5.34 -7.00
C LEU A 20 -1.46 -6.69 -6.69
N ALA A 21 -2.45 -6.71 -5.79
CA ALA A 21 -3.17 -7.94 -5.47
C ALA A 21 -3.90 -8.52 -6.69
N LEU A 22 -4.59 -7.69 -7.46
CA LEU A 22 -5.24 -8.13 -8.71
C LEU A 22 -4.21 -8.69 -9.71
N ALA A 23 -3.06 -8.04 -9.84
CA ALA A 23 -2.00 -8.50 -10.73
C ALA A 23 -1.35 -9.81 -10.26
N GLU A 24 -1.13 -10.00 -8.94
CA GLU A 24 -0.67 -11.28 -8.37
C GLU A 24 -1.66 -12.42 -8.62
N LYS A 25 -2.96 -12.11 -8.64
CA LYS A 25 -4.02 -13.07 -8.98
C LYS A 25 -4.25 -13.21 -10.50
N GLY A 26 -3.49 -12.51 -11.34
CA GLY A 26 -3.67 -12.53 -12.80
C GLY A 26 -4.99 -11.95 -13.28
N VAL A 27 -5.62 -11.09 -12.49
CA VAL A 27 -6.94 -10.53 -12.73
C VAL A 27 -6.84 -9.19 -13.43
N ALA A 28 -7.34 -9.12 -14.66
CA ALA A 28 -7.50 -7.85 -15.36
C ALA A 28 -8.59 -7.00 -14.68
N HIS A 29 -8.29 -5.72 -14.46
CA HIS A 29 -9.20 -4.78 -13.80
C HIS A 29 -9.29 -3.47 -14.57
N GLU A 30 -10.29 -2.67 -14.26
CA GLU A 30 -10.41 -1.29 -14.68
C GLU A 30 -9.92 -0.38 -13.54
N LEU A 31 -9.16 0.65 -13.87
CA LEU A 31 -8.82 1.74 -12.95
C LEU A 31 -9.60 2.97 -13.37
N VAL A 32 -10.48 3.43 -12.50
CA VAL A 32 -11.18 4.70 -12.67
C VAL A 32 -10.48 5.73 -11.81
N GLU A 33 -9.79 6.66 -12.48
CA GLU A 33 -9.11 7.75 -11.78
C GLU A 33 -10.12 8.61 -11.01
N VAL A 34 -9.78 8.94 -9.77
CA VAL A 34 -10.52 9.88 -8.91
C VAL A 34 -9.54 10.95 -8.47
N GLY A 35 -9.79 12.18 -8.89
CA GLY A 35 -8.95 13.33 -8.58
C GLY A 35 -8.95 13.68 -7.10
N PHE A 36 -7.96 14.48 -6.66
CA PHE A 36 -7.83 14.87 -5.25
C PHE A 36 -9.05 15.63 -4.72
N ASP A 37 -9.72 16.41 -5.56
CA ASP A 37 -10.94 17.13 -5.18
C ASP A 37 -12.21 16.27 -5.34
N GLU A 38 -12.20 15.35 -6.31
CA GLU A 38 -13.36 14.51 -6.64
C GLU A 38 -13.71 13.48 -5.56
N HIS A 39 -12.75 13.10 -4.69
CA HIS A 39 -13.03 12.14 -3.62
C HIS A 39 -14.03 12.64 -2.57
N ARG A 40 -14.37 13.93 -2.58
CA ARG A 40 -15.40 14.55 -1.73
C ARG A 40 -16.73 14.80 -2.44
N GLU A 41 -16.82 14.51 -3.73
CA GLU A 41 -18.05 14.62 -4.48
C GLU A 41 -19.04 13.51 -4.13
N GLU A 42 -20.33 13.80 -4.26
CA GLU A 42 -21.42 12.87 -3.92
C GLU A 42 -21.25 11.50 -4.58
N GLN A 43 -20.82 11.49 -5.84
CA GLN A 43 -20.61 10.27 -6.59
C GLN A 43 -19.55 9.36 -5.95
N HIS A 44 -18.44 9.92 -5.44
CA HIS A 44 -17.42 9.13 -4.77
C HIS A 44 -17.81 8.80 -3.34
N LEU A 45 -18.46 9.72 -2.63
CA LEU A 45 -18.96 9.50 -1.27
C LEU A 45 -19.98 8.34 -1.20
N ALA A 46 -20.77 8.13 -2.25
CA ALA A 46 -21.65 6.96 -2.36
C ALA A 46 -20.87 5.63 -2.41
N ARG A 47 -19.60 5.63 -2.87
CA ARG A 47 -18.72 4.46 -2.90
C ARG A 47 -17.87 4.34 -1.64
N HIS A 48 -17.40 5.47 -1.12
CA HIS A 48 -16.50 5.54 0.04
C HIS A 48 -16.92 6.70 0.97
N PRO A 49 -17.76 6.44 1.98
CA PRO A 49 -18.38 7.49 2.80
C PRO A 49 -17.38 8.33 3.61
N PHE A 50 -16.13 7.85 3.78
CA PHE A 50 -15.07 8.58 4.47
C PHE A 50 -14.19 9.41 3.53
N ALA A 51 -14.60 9.62 2.27
CA ALA A 51 -13.85 10.39 1.27
C ALA A 51 -12.38 9.91 1.14
N LYS A 52 -12.18 8.60 1.06
CA LYS A 52 -10.86 7.97 0.87
C LYS A 52 -10.83 7.15 -0.42
N VAL A 53 -9.66 6.67 -0.77
CA VAL A 53 -9.41 5.74 -1.86
C VAL A 53 -8.52 4.60 -1.35
N PRO A 54 -8.64 3.40 -1.91
CA PRO A 54 -9.52 2.97 -3.00
C PRO A 54 -10.97 2.71 -2.57
N ALA A 55 -11.91 2.90 -3.49
CA ALA A 55 -13.14 2.14 -3.51
C ALA A 55 -13.00 1.02 -4.57
N PHE A 56 -13.76 -0.04 -4.42
CA PHE A 56 -13.67 -1.25 -5.23
C PHE A 56 -15.06 -1.77 -5.56
N GLU A 57 -15.24 -2.30 -6.77
CA GLU A 57 -16.50 -2.91 -7.19
C GLU A 57 -16.23 -4.16 -8.02
N HIS A 58 -16.97 -5.24 -7.77
CA HIS A 58 -16.93 -6.46 -8.55
C HIS A 58 -18.28 -7.19 -8.52
N ASP A 59 -18.85 -7.50 -9.69
CA ASP A 59 -20.15 -8.19 -9.86
C ASP A 59 -21.29 -7.53 -9.04
N GLY A 60 -21.32 -6.18 -8.97
CA GLY A 60 -22.31 -5.43 -8.21
C GLY A 60 -22.07 -5.36 -6.71
N PHE A 61 -21.00 -5.98 -6.22
CA PHE A 61 -20.58 -5.86 -4.81
C PHE A 61 -19.57 -4.72 -4.66
N ALA A 62 -19.93 -3.71 -3.87
CA ALA A 62 -19.08 -2.55 -3.58
C ALA A 62 -18.36 -2.73 -2.24
N LEU A 63 -17.08 -2.32 -2.19
CA LEU A 63 -16.24 -2.49 -1.02
C LEU A 63 -15.27 -1.31 -0.89
N TYR A 64 -14.96 -0.92 0.30
CA TYR A 64 -13.88 0.00 0.66
C TYR A 64 -13.08 -0.57 1.84
N GLU A 65 -12.05 0.09 2.33
CA GLU A 65 -11.00 -0.39 3.22
C GLU A 65 -10.03 -1.36 2.54
N THR A 66 -8.79 -0.93 2.40
CA THR A 66 -7.77 -1.67 1.64
C THR A 66 -7.62 -3.11 2.13
N GLN A 67 -7.58 -3.34 3.44
CA GLN A 67 -7.45 -4.71 3.98
C GLN A 67 -8.64 -5.60 3.60
N ALA A 68 -9.86 -5.05 3.60
CA ALA A 68 -11.05 -5.80 3.20
C ALA A 68 -11.00 -6.14 1.70
N ILE A 69 -10.60 -5.16 0.87
CA ILE A 69 -10.45 -5.35 -0.58
C ILE A 69 -9.39 -6.41 -0.88
N LEU A 70 -8.23 -6.36 -0.22
CA LEU A 70 -7.15 -7.33 -0.44
C LEU A 70 -7.58 -8.76 -0.08
N ARG A 71 -8.29 -8.94 1.04
CA ARG A 71 -8.84 -10.25 1.42
C ARG A 71 -9.89 -10.73 0.43
N TYR A 72 -10.80 -9.86 0.00
CA TYR A 72 -11.79 -10.19 -1.03
C TYR A 72 -11.12 -10.65 -2.33
N ILE A 73 -10.09 -9.95 -2.79
CA ILE A 73 -9.34 -10.33 -3.98
C ILE A 73 -8.67 -11.68 -3.80
N ASP A 74 -8.05 -11.93 -2.65
CA ASP A 74 -7.37 -13.19 -2.41
C ASP A 74 -8.33 -14.38 -2.39
N GLU A 75 -9.46 -14.27 -1.70
CA GLU A 75 -10.46 -15.34 -1.59
C GLU A 75 -11.32 -15.48 -2.85
N GLY A 76 -11.62 -14.37 -3.52
CA GLY A 76 -12.54 -14.35 -4.67
C GLY A 76 -11.93 -14.86 -5.98
N PHE A 77 -10.60 -14.88 -6.10
CA PHE A 77 -9.93 -15.30 -7.33
C PHE A 77 -8.99 -16.50 -7.08
N PRO A 78 -9.25 -17.66 -7.73
CA PRO A 78 -8.64 -18.96 -7.38
C PRO A 78 -7.23 -19.13 -7.98
N VAL A 79 -6.29 -18.25 -7.66
CA VAL A 79 -4.86 -18.40 -7.95
C VAL A 79 -4.13 -18.53 -6.61
N ALA A 80 -2.83 -18.87 -6.61
CA ALA A 80 -2.05 -19.07 -5.40
C ALA A 80 -2.41 -18.09 -4.27
N PRO A 81 -2.73 -18.56 -3.06
CA PRO A 81 -3.19 -17.73 -1.97
C PRO A 81 -2.11 -16.72 -1.55
N LEU A 82 -2.54 -15.49 -1.25
CA LEU A 82 -1.72 -14.42 -0.70
C LEU A 82 -1.82 -14.34 0.84
N GLN A 83 -2.69 -15.14 1.42
CA GLN A 83 -2.82 -15.31 2.86
C GLN A 83 -2.20 -16.65 3.28
N PRO A 84 -1.28 -16.66 4.27
CA PRO A 84 -0.76 -17.91 4.81
C PRO A 84 -1.85 -18.75 5.48
N THR A 85 -1.75 -20.09 5.36
CA THR A 85 -2.64 -21.03 6.05
C THR A 85 -2.17 -21.35 7.48
N ASP A 86 -0.89 -21.14 7.79
CA ASP A 86 -0.36 -21.27 9.14
C ASP A 86 -0.86 -20.12 10.03
N LEU A 87 -1.38 -20.45 11.21
CA LEU A 87 -2.01 -19.49 12.12
C LEU A 87 -1.04 -18.37 12.56
N HIS A 88 0.22 -18.71 12.85
CA HIS A 88 1.19 -17.71 13.31
C HIS A 88 1.59 -16.76 12.17
N GLN A 89 1.79 -17.30 10.98
CA GLN A 89 2.07 -16.49 9.78
C GLN A 89 0.88 -15.61 9.43
N PHE A 90 -0.34 -16.13 9.47
CA PHE A 90 -1.56 -15.35 9.23
C PHE A 90 -1.71 -14.20 10.25
N ALA A 91 -1.49 -14.49 11.53
CA ALA A 91 -1.50 -13.47 12.58
C ALA A 91 -0.41 -12.41 12.38
N ARG A 92 0.80 -12.83 11.95
CA ARG A 92 1.91 -11.92 11.65
C ARG A 92 1.60 -11.04 10.46
N MET A 93 1.06 -11.58 9.38
CA MET A 93 0.58 -10.82 8.22
C MET A 93 -0.42 -9.74 8.66
N SER A 94 -1.44 -10.13 9.43
CA SER A 94 -2.46 -9.21 9.94
C SER A 94 -1.87 -8.14 10.86
N GLN A 95 -0.88 -8.48 11.69
CA GLN A 95 -0.15 -7.54 12.55
C GLN A 95 0.61 -6.49 11.74
N ILE A 96 1.34 -6.91 10.69
CA ILE A 96 2.09 -5.97 9.82
C ILE A 96 1.11 -5.05 9.09
N MET A 97 0.01 -5.58 8.54
CA MET A 97 -1.03 -4.78 7.91
C MET A 97 -1.64 -3.76 8.88
N GLY A 98 -1.89 -4.16 10.13
CA GLY A 98 -2.34 -3.26 11.19
C GLY A 98 -1.31 -2.17 11.55
N ILE A 99 -0.02 -2.48 11.54
CA ILE A 99 1.06 -1.49 11.73
C ILE A 99 1.04 -0.48 10.57
N VAL A 100 0.81 -0.94 9.34
CA VAL A 100 0.70 -0.02 8.19
C VAL A 100 -0.42 0.98 8.41
N ASP A 101 -1.63 0.52 8.69
CA ASP A 101 -2.79 1.41 8.79
C ASP A 101 -2.72 2.33 10.01
N ALA A 102 -2.34 1.79 11.17
CA ALA A 102 -2.40 2.53 12.41
C ALA A 102 -1.21 3.50 12.62
N TYR A 103 -0.04 3.19 12.06
CA TYR A 103 1.19 3.91 12.40
C TYR A 103 2.00 4.35 11.18
N ALA A 104 2.28 3.43 10.24
CA ALA A 104 3.17 3.74 9.13
C ALA A 104 2.50 4.68 8.12
N TYR A 105 1.25 4.43 7.74
CA TYR A 105 0.52 5.30 6.82
C TYR A 105 0.36 6.73 7.36
N PRO A 106 -0.12 6.96 8.58
CA PRO A 106 -0.22 8.32 9.12
C PRO A 106 1.13 9.06 9.18
N SER A 107 2.21 8.37 9.56
CA SER A 107 3.53 9.02 9.65
C SER A 107 4.21 9.18 8.29
N ILE A 108 4.30 8.11 7.50
CA ILE A 108 5.03 8.15 6.23
C ILE A 108 4.21 8.85 5.17
N VAL A 109 2.95 8.44 4.93
CA VAL A 109 2.14 9.03 3.85
C VAL A 109 1.57 10.38 4.29
N GLY A 110 0.85 10.41 5.42
CA GLY A 110 0.19 11.62 5.91
C GLY A 110 1.16 12.70 6.36
N GLY A 111 2.20 12.33 7.09
CA GLY A 111 3.20 13.29 7.60
C GLY A 111 4.26 13.67 6.57
N ILE A 112 4.93 12.67 5.98
CA ILE A 112 6.14 12.92 5.18
C ILE A 112 5.81 13.04 3.69
N LEU A 113 5.27 11.99 3.05
CA LEU A 113 5.05 11.98 1.59
C LEU A 113 4.06 13.05 1.15
N PHE A 114 3.02 13.30 1.94
CA PHE A 114 2.09 14.39 1.65
C PHE A 114 2.82 15.71 1.55
N ASN A 115 3.61 16.08 2.54
CA ASN A 115 4.30 17.36 2.59
C ASN A 115 5.49 17.46 1.61
N ARG A 116 6.19 16.35 1.33
CA ARG A 116 7.36 16.35 0.43
C ARG A 116 7.01 16.20 -1.05
N MET A 117 5.93 15.47 -1.36
CA MET A 117 5.62 15.10 -2.74
C MET A 117 4.26 15.60 -3.21
N LEU A 118 3.20 15.43 -2.41
CA LEU A 118 1.83 15.67 -2.89
C LEU A 118 1.44 17.14 -2.76
N ALA A 119 1.61 17.74 -1.60
CA ALA A 119 1.23 19.15 -1.36
C ALA A 119 1.90 20.11 -2.34
N PRO A 120 3.23 20.03 -2.63
CA PRO A 120 3.85 20.87 -3.64
C PRO A 120 3.28 20.69 -5.04
N ARG A 121 2.95 19.47 -5.44
CA ARG A 121 2.35 19.18 -6.76
C ARG A 121 0.94 19.73 -6.92
N LEU A 122 0.19 19.79 -5.82
CA LEU A 122 -1.17 20.31 -5.77
C LEU A 122 -1.24 21.84 -5.47
N GLY A 123 -0.08 22.48 -5.27
CA GLY A 123 -0.06 23.91 -4.85
C GLY A 123 -0.63 24.13 -3.44
N LEU A 124 -0.63 23.10 -2.60
CA LEU A 124 -1.11 23.16 -1.23
C LEU A 124 0.00 23.61 -0.26
N PRO A 125 -0.34 24.22 0.89
CA PRO A 125 0.63 24.56 1.92
C PRO A 125 1.41 23.33 2.39
N VAL A 126 2.72 23.49 2.56
CA VAL A 126 3.63 22.46 3.09
C VAL A 126 3.86 22.71 4.57
N ASP A 127 3.64 21.71 5.40
CA ASP A 127 3.98 21.73 6.82
C ASP A 127 5.28 20.97 7.06
N GLU A 128 6.38 21.69 7.02
CA GLU A 128 7.73 21.16 7.25
C GLU A 128 7.89 20.59 8.67
N ALA A 129 7.31 21.26 9.66
CA ALA A 129 7.40 20.82 11.04
C ALA A 129 6.68 19.48 11.25
N ALA A 130 5.50 19.28 10.63
CA ALA A 130 4.78 18.02 10.66
C ALA A 130 5.59 16.90 9.97
N ALA A 131 6.23 17.18 8.83
CA ALA A 131 7.06 16.21 8.12
C ALA A 131 8.24 15.73 8.99
N VAL A 132 8.94 16.66 9.63
CA VAL A 132 10.07 16.35 10.54
C VAL A 132 9.59 15.60 11.79
N ALA A 133 8.47 16.02 12.39
CA ALA A 133 7.91 15.38 13.58
C ALA A 133 7.44 13.92 13.31
N ALA A 134 7.13 13.58 12.07
CA ALA A 134 6.70 12.22 11.70
C ALA A 134 7.88 11.23 11.57
N LEU A 135 9.12 11.70 11.34
CA LEU A 135 10.28 10.85 11.08
C LEU A 135 10.58 9.81 12.18
N PRO A 136 10.56 10.13 13.49
CA PRO A 136 10.81 9.13 14.52
C PRO A 136 9.81 7.97 14.47
N ARG A 137 8.54 8.26 14.22
CA ARG A 137 7.50 7.22 14.09
C ARG A 137 7.69 6.39 12.82
N ALA A 138 8.05 7.01 11.71
CA ALA A 138 8.36 6.32 10.47
C ALA A 138 9.54 5.34 10.66
N ARG A 139 10.64 5.77 11.29
CA ARG A 139 11.80 4.91 11.62
C ARG A 139 11.42 3.74 12.52
N LEU A 140 10.59 3.98 13.55
CA LEU A 140 10.10 2.93 14.44
C LEU A 140 9.28 1.89 13.65
N CYS A 141 8.42 2.32 12.72
CA CYS A 141 7.65 1.41 11.89
C CYS A 141 8.56 0.53 11.01
N LEU A 142 9.57 1.13 10.36
CA LEU A 142 10.53 0.37 9.55
C LEU A 142 11.30 -0.66 10.40
N ALA A 143 11.81 -0.23 11.57
CA ALA A 143 12.53 -1.12 12.47
C ALA A 143 11.66 -2.29 12.93
N GLU A 144 10.40 -2.03 13.26
CA GLU A 144 9.48 -3.09 13.70
C GLU A 144 9.12 -4.03 12.53
N ILE A 145 8.84 -3.52 11.34
CA ILE A 145 8.59 -4.34 10.15
C ILE A 145 9.81 -5.22 9.84
N ALA A 146 11.03 -4.67 9.87
CA ALA A 146 12.27 -5.41 9.68
C ALA A 146 12.46 -6.50 10.74
N ARG A 147 12.21 -6.19 12.02
CA ARG A 147 12.27 -7.14 13.12
C ARG A 147 11.26 -8.28 12.95
N LEU A 148 10.05 -7.98 12.51
CA LEU A 148 8.99 -8.96 12.29
C LEU A 148 9.25 -9.84 11.06
N GLN A 149 9.91 -9.31 10.02
CA GLN A 149 10.37 -10.08 8.86
C GLN A 149 11.46 -11.08 9.28
N GLY A 150 12.43 -10.66 10.06
CA GLY A 150 13.61 -11.48 10.39
C GLY A 150 14.38 -11.87 9.13
N ASP A 151 14.78 -13.13 9.04
CA ASP A 151 15.59 -13.67 7.93
C ASP A 151 14.71 -14.19 6.76
N GLN A 152 13.39 -13.95 6.78
CA GLN A 152 12.47 -14.47 5.78
C GLN A 152 12.60 -13.69 4.47
N PRO A 153 12.43 -14.36 3.31
CA PRO A 153 12.52 -13.71 2.00
C PRO A 153 11.38 -12.71 1.73
N PHE A 154 10.19 -12.92 2.32
CA PHE A 154 9.07 -11.99 2.30
C PHE A 154 8.77 -11.51 3.73
N LEU A 155 7.86 -10.56 3.88
CA LEU A 155 7.51 -10.04 5.21
C LEU A 155 6.93 -11.14 6.12
N VAL A 156 6.34 -12.17 5.50
CA VAL A 156 5.83 -13.34 6.22
C VAL A 156 6.10 -14.61 5.40
N GLY A 157 7.04 -15.41 5.85
CA GLY A 157 7.34 -16.72 5.25
C GLY A 157 8.06 -16.65 3.90
N GLU A 158 7.87 -17.71 3.12
CA GLU A 158 8.61 -17.98 1.88
C GLU A 158 7.91 -17.44 0.62
N ARG A 159 6.72 -16.86 0.76
CA ARG A 159 5.87 -16.43 -0.36
C ARG A 159 5.37 -15.01 -0.12
N VAL A 160 5.07 -14.30 -1.23
CA VAL A 160 4.40 -13.01 -1.15
C VAL A 160 3.05 -13.14 -0.41
N SER A 161 2.79 -12.18 0.45
CA SER A 161 1.57 -12.09 1.25
C SER A 161 0.90 -10.73 1.07
N LEU A 162 -0.33 -10.57 1.59
CA LEU A 162 -1.02 -9.28 1.59
C LEU A 162 -0.23 -8.19 2.33
N ALA A 163 0.57 -8.56 3.33
CA ALA A 163 1.45 -7.61 4.03
C ALA A 163 2.49 -7.01 3.07
N ASP A 164 3.11 -7.83 2.22
CA ASP A 164 4.08 -7.37 1.23
C ASP A 164 3.46 -6.35 0.27
N LEU A 165 2.23 -6.62 -0.17
CA LEU A 165 1.51 -5.76 -1.11
C LEU A 165 1.06 -4.43 -0.49
N MET A 166 0.87 -4.38 0.84
CA MET A 166 0.57 -3.12 1.54
C MET A 166 1.83 -2.30 1.84
N VAL A 167 2.95 -2.96 2.15
CA VAL A 167 4.17 -2.28 2.59
C VAL A 167 4.97 -1.74 1.41
N ILE A 168 5.07 -2.51 0.28
CA ILE A 168 5.96 -2.12 -0.82
C ILE A 168 5.63 -0.77 -1.45
N PRO A 169 4.37 -0.38 -1.74
CA PRO A 169 4.08 0.94 -2.29
C PRO A 169 4.53 2.08 -1.36
N LEU A 170 4.34 1.90 -0.08
CA LEU A 170 4.68 2.88 0.95
C LEU A 170 6.19 3.10 1.04
N LEU A 171 6.98 2.01 1.15
CA LEU A 171 8.42 2.10 1.26
C LEU A 171 9.09 2.49 -0.07
N TYR A 172 8.49 2.13 -1.19
CA TYR A 172 8.94 2.54 -2.51
C TYR A 172 8.93 4.06 -2.69
N TYR A 173 7.84 4.73 -2.29
CA TYR A 173 7.80 6.19 -2.29
C TYR A 173 8.72 6.81 -1.25
N PHE A 174 8.68 6.26 -0.04
CA PHE A 174 9.48 6.79 1.07
C PHE A 174 10.98 6.74 0.77
N GLY A 175 11.47 5.64 0.22
CA GLY A 175 12.89 5.47 -0.15
C GLY A 175 13.40 6.41 -1.24
N ARG A 176 12.51 7.14 -1.94
CA ARG A 176 12.89 8.19 -2.91
C ARG A 176 13.17 9.55 -2.28
N LEU A 177 12.84 9.70 -1.02
CA LEU A 177 13.18 10.88 -0.23
C LEU A 177 14.52 10.66 0.49
N PRO A 178 15.37 11.68 0.65
CA PRO A 178 16.63 11.56 1.37
C PRO A 178 16.48 10.97 2.78
N GLU A 179 15.50 11.46 3.53
CA GLU A 179 15.17 10.97 4.88
C GLU A 179 14.67 9.52 4.88
N GLY A 180 13.94 9.11 3.84
CA GLY A 180 13.47 7.73 3.68
C GLY A 180 14.59 6.78 3.30
N ALA A 181 15.47 7.17 2.38
CA ALA A 181 16.66 6.41 2.02
C ALA A 181 17.57 6.21 3.24
N SER A 182 17.77 7.26 4.06
CA SER A 182 18.51 7.18 5.31
C SER A 182 17.87 6.19 6.30
N ALA A 183 16.54 6.25 6.50
CA ALA A 183 15.83 5.37 7.40
C ALA A 183 15.87 3.90 6.93
N LEU A 184 15.78 3.65 5.62
CA LEU A 184 15.90 2.31 5.04
C LEU A 184 17.32 1.75 5.18
N ALA A 185 18.35 2.58 5.10
CA ALA A 185 19.74 2.16 5.31
C ALA A 185 19.99 1.65 6.74
N GLU A 186 19.20 2.10 7.73
CA GLU A 186 19.22 1.60 9.10
C GLU A 186 18.59 0.20 9.24
N GLN A 187 17.86 -0.26 8.21
CA GLN A 187 17.15 -1.54 8.19
C GLN A 187 17.58 -2.39 6.98
N PRO A 188 18.83 -2.90 6.97
CA PRO A 188 19.41 -3.54 5.78
C PRO A 188 18.67 -4.80 5.31
N SER A 189 17.90 -5.47 6.18
CA SER A 189 17.08 -6.64 5.80
C SER A 189 15.93 -6.29 4.85
N LEU A 190 15.40 -5.06 4.89
CA LEU A 190 14.32 -4.64 4.01
C LEU A 190 14.79 -4.40 2.57
N LEU A 191 16.05 -4.07 2.32
CA LEU A 191 16.55 -3.73 0.99
C LEU A 191 16.51 -4.92 0.00
N PRO A 192 16.96 -6.16 0.36
CA PRO A 192 16.80 -7.33 -0.50
C PRO A 192 15.33 -7.68 -0.75
N TRP A 193 14.47 -7.52 0.26
CA TRP A 193 13.04 -7.74 0.12
C TRP A 193 12.42 -6.73 -0.86
N MET A 194 12.72 -5.44 -0.74
CA MET A 194 12.23 -4.41 -1.67
C MET A 194 12.62 -4.74 -3.10
N ARG A 195 13.90 -5.08 -3.34
CA ARG A 195 14.36 -5.49 -4.69
C ARG A 195 13.56 -6.68 -5.22
N ARG A 196 13.36 -7.71 -4.40
CA ARG A 196 12.55 -8.89 -4.78
C ARG A 196 11.11 -8.52 -5.13
N MET A 197 10.52 -7.59 -4.40
CA MET A 197 9.18 -7.09 -4.71
C MET A 197 9.15 -6.26 -6.01
N GLU A 198 10.15 -5.42 -6.22
CA GLU A 198 10.27 -4.59 -7.43
C GLU A 198 10.50 -5.41 -8.70
N GLU A 199 11.18 -6.56 -8.62
CA GLU A 199 11.39 -7.49 -9.74
C GLU A 199 10.14 -8.27 -10.15
N ARG A 200 9.09 -8.29 -9.33
CA ARG A 200 7.87 -9.03 -9.65
C ARG A 200 7.12 -8.40 -10.83
N GLN A 201 6.55 -9.26 -11.68
CA GLN A 201 5.74 -8.80 -12.81
C GLN A 201 4.57 -7.92 -12.35
N SER A 202 3.91 -8.29 -11.25
CA SER A 202 2.82 -7.52 -10.64
C SER A 202 3.22 -6.08 -10.33
N PHE A 203 4.42 -5.89 -9.78
CA PHE A 203 4.97 -4.57 -9.50
C PHE A 203 5.22 -3.79 -10.80
N GLN A 204 5.88 -4.41 -11.77
CA GLN A 204 6.25 -3.76 -13.03
C GLN A 204 5.04 -3.27 -13.84
N VAL A 205 3.98 -4.08 -13.89
CA VAL A 205 2.77 -3.73 -14.67
C VAL A 205 1.81 -2.78 -13.94
N THR A 206 1.94 -2.66 -12.61
CA THR A 206 1.06 -1.79 -11.81
C THR A 206 1.73 -0.51 -11.32
N LYS A 207 3.05 -0.43 -11.45
CA LYS A 207 3.81 0.74 -11.04
C LYS A 207 3.21 2.01 -11.63
N PRO A 208 2.91 3.02 -10.80
CA PRO A 208 2.37 4.29 -11.28
C PRO A 208 3.33 5.00 -12.24
N PRO A 209 2.82 5.66 -13.30
CA PRO A 209 3.65 6.42 -14.23
C PRO A 209 4.30 7.64 -13.55
N GLY A 210 5.52 7.99 -13.98
CA GLY A 210 6.20 9.20 -13.52
C GLY A 210 6.85 9.11 -12.13
N ILE A 211 7.13 7.89 -11.69
CA ILE A 211 7.81 7.65 -10.40
C ILE A 211 9.13 6.91 -10.65
#